data_f0d2954d761d300bd2826a8a72b1b54b
#
_entry.id   f0d2954d761d300bd2826a8a72b1b54b
#
_cell.length_a   1.000
_cell.length_b   1.000
_cell.length_c   1.000
_cell.angle_alpha   90.00
_cell.angle_beta   90.00
_cell.angle_gamma   90.00
#
_symmetry.space_group_name_H-M   'P 1'
#
loop_
_entity.id
_entity.type
_entity.pdbx_description
1 polymer ?
#
loop_
_entity_poly.entity_id
_entity_poly.type
_entity_poly.pdbx_seq_one_letter_code
_entity_poly.pdbx_strand_id
1 'polypeptide(L)'
;MISQIKLTVLFNDPFWIGIFEIIENDEYKVCKVTFGPEPREEETLELILNKFYSLNFSTPISSNKNTFTEKKQNPKRLQRKIQKETATNGIGTKAQIAIKLQHEQGKVEHKKKSKEEKEQEEQMKLYLKRKKKLEKHKGH
;
A
#
# COMPACT_ATOMS: atom_id res chain seq x y z
N MET A 1 6.79 -6.55 19.43
CA MET A 1 7.99 -5.67 19.52
C MET A 1 8.58 -5.50 18.13
N ILE A 2 8.79 -4.27 17.67
CA ILE A 2 9.39 -3.99 16.35
C ILE A 2 10.84 -4.49 16.37
N SER A 3 11.17 -5.41 15.47
CA SER A 3 12.49 -6.01 15.38
C SER A 3 13.42 -5.24 14.44
N GLN A 4 12.87 -4.70 13.37
CA GLN A 4 13.64 -3.98 12.37
C GLN A 4 12.76 -3.01 11.57
N ILE A 5 13.27 -1.79 11.36
CA ILE A 5 12.70 -0.81 10.43
C ILE A 5 13.77 -0.47 9.39
N LYS A 6 13.38 -0.48 8.12
CA LYS A 6 14.23 -0.08 7.02
C LYS A 6 13.50 0.94 6.15
N LEU A 7 14.17 2.03 5.78
CA LEU A 7 13.71 2.98 4.78
C LEU A 7 14.64 2.91 3.56
N THR A 8 14.03 2.71 2.40
CA THR A 8 14.73 2.79 1.11
C THR A 8 14.15 3.95 0.31
N VAL A 9 14.98 4.96 0.02
CA VAL A 9 14.60 6.11 -0.82
C VAL A 9 15.15 5.85 -2.23
N LEU A 10 14.29 6.00 -3.25
CA LEU A 10 14.67 5.76 -4.63
C LEU A 10 13.85 6.62 -5.60
N PHE A 11 14.41 6.88 -6.77
CA PHE A 11 13.69 7.54 -7.85
C PHE A 11 12.84 6.52 -8.63
N ASN A 12 11.56 6.81 -8.74
CA ASN A 12 10.59 6.04 -9.54
C ASN A 12 9.83 7.03 -10.42
N ASP A 13 10.30 7.18 -11.65
CA ASP A 13 9.83 8.19 -12.59
C ASP A 13 8.31 8.41 -12.53
N PRO A 14 7.82 9.66 -12.38
CA PRO A 14 8.55 10.94 -12.31
C PRO A 14 8.88 11.40 -10.87
N PHE A 15 8.67 10.60 -9.82
CA PHE A 15 8.77 11.05 -8.43
C PHE A 15 9.78 10.23 -7.62
N TRP A 16 10.36 10.89 -6.63
CA TRP A 16 11.07 10.20 -5.56
C TRP A 16 10.08 9.54 -4.60
N ILE A 17 10.38 8.32 -4.22
CA ILE A 17 9.55 7.52 -3.31
C ILE A 17 10.38 6.95 -2.17
N GLY A 18 9.77 6.82 -1.01
CA GLY A 18 10.30 6.11 0.14
C GLY A 18 9.52 4.81 0.38
N ILE A 19 10.22 3.72 0.60
CA ILE A 19 9.64 2.45 0.98
C ILE A 19 10.05 2.15 2.42
N PHE A 20 9.09 2.19 3.33
CA PHE A 20 9.26 1.71 4.69
C PHE A 20 8.97 0.21 4.75
N GLU A 21 9.88 -0.53 5.31
CA GLU A 21 9.75 -1.97 5.56
C GLU A 21 9.88 -2.19 7.08
N ILE A 22 8.89 -2.82 7.67
CA ILE A 22 8.87 -3.16 9.11
C ILE A 22 8.80 -4.67 9.25
N ILE A 23 9.62 -5.20 10.14
CA ILE A 23 9.54 -6.59 10.59
C ILE A 23 9.20 -6.56 12.08
N GLU A 24 8.05 -7.12 12.42
CA GLU A 24 7.54 -7.21 13.77
C GLU A 24 6.94 -8.59 14.00
N ASN A 25 7.41 -9.32 15.01
CA ASN A 25 6.89 -10.65 15.36
C ASN A 25 6.74 -11.61 14.17
N ASP A 26 7.74 -11.66 13.28
CA ASP A 26 7.71 -12.43 12.03
C ASP A 26 6.65 -11.95 11.00
N GLU A 27 6.01 -10.83 11.24
CA GLU A 27 5.17 -10.13 10.29
C GLU A 27 5.96 -9.07 9.51
N TYR A 28 5.75 -9.04 8.21
CA TYR A 28 6.37 -8.07 7.30
C TYR A 28 5.31 -7.10 6.79
N LYS A 29 5.52 -5.82 7.05
CA LYS A 29 4.63 -4.73 6.66
C LYS A 29 5.41 -3.72 5.81
N VAL A 30 4.75 -3.15 4.82
CA VAL A 30 5.36 -2.16 3.92
C VAL A 30 4.46 -0.94 3.78
N CYS A 31 5.08 0.23 3.68
CA CYS A 31 4.40 1.46 3.32
C CYS A 31 5.18 2.20 2.24
N LYS A 32 4.49 2.66 1.21
CA LYS A 32 5.05 3.52 0.17
C LYS A 32 4.66 4.97 0.43
N VAL A 33 5.66 5.84 0.51
CA VAL A 33 5.49 7.29 0.62
C VAL A 33 6.01 7.94 -0.66
N THR A 34 5.31 8.93 -1.19
CA THR A 34 5.75 9.70 -2.36
C THR A 34 6.22 11.06 -1.89
N PHE A 35 7.49 11.38 -2.13
CA PHE A 35 8.07 12.69 -1.79
C PHE A 35 7.79 13.73 -2.88
N GLY A 36 7.75 13.32 -4.14
CA GLY A 36 7.73 14.21 -5.29
C GLY A 36 9.14 14.54 -5.76
N PRO A 37 9.71 15.72 -5.43
CA PRO A 37 11.12 16.03 -5.70
C PRO A 37 12.06 15.19 -4.82
N GLU A 38 13.35 15.27 -5.07
CA GLU A 38 14.36 14.60 -4.26
C GLU A 38 14.28 15.08 -2.80
N PRO A 39 14.00 14.18 -1.84
CA PRO A 39 13.84 14.57 -0.45
C PRO A 39 15.21 14.89 0.15
N ARG A 40 15.28 15.95 0.96
CA ARG A 40 16.44 16.27 1.76
C ARG A 40 16.50 15.35 2.99
N GLU A 41 17.67 15.20 3.55
CA GLU A 41 17.85 14.40 4.78
C GLU A 41 16.95 14.90 5.93
N GLU A 42 16.82 16.22 6.07
CA GLU A 42 15.97 16.87 7.08
C GLU A 42 14.49 16.52 6.90
N GLU A 43 13.98 16.55 5.66
CA GLU A 43 12.58 16.19 5.34
C GLU A 43 12.29 14.71 5.62
N THR A 44 13.27 13.86 5.31
CA THR A 44 13.20 12.42 5.59
C THR A 44 13.20 12.17 7.10
N LEU A 45 14.04 12.87 7.85
CA LEU A 45 14.08 12.77 9.30
C LEU A 45 12.78 13.28 9.95
N GLU A 46 12.28 14.43 9.51
CA GLU A 46 10.99 14.97 9.98
C GLU A 46 9.84 14.01 9.75
N LEU A 47 9.79 13.37 8.58
CA LEU A 47 8.79 12.35 8.27
C LEU A 47 8.88 11.17 9.22
N ILE A 48 10.09 10.69 9.53
CA ILE A 48 10.29 9.59 10.46
C ILE A 48 9.85 9.99 11.88
N LEU A 49 10.22 11.16 12.35
CA LEU A 49 9.94 11.58 13.71
C LEU A 49 8.47 11.95 13.94
N ASN A 50 7.84 12.65 12.99
CA ASN A 50 6.54 13.26 13.19
C ASN A 50 5.39 12.48 12.54
N LYS A 51 5.63 11.79 11.43
CA LYS A 51 4.58 11.17 10.61
C LYS A 51 4.64 9.65 10.54
N PHE A 52 5.66 9.01 11.11
CA PHE A 52 5.83 7.57 11.02
C PHE A 52 4.60 6.78 11.49
N TYR A 53 4.04 7.16 12.63
CA TYR A 53 2.86 6.48 13.21
C TYR A 53 1.56 6.73 12.46
N SER A 54 1.51 7.74 11.59
CA SER A 54 0.36 8.03 10.74
C SER A 54 0.43 7.36 9.36
N LEU A 55 1.52 6.66 9.06
CA LEU A 55 1.71 5.97 7.80
C LEU A 55 0.80 4.74 7.69
N ASN A 56 0.18 4.58 6.52
CA ASN A 56 -0.67 3.44 6.22
C ASN A 56 0.16 2.25 5.75
N PHE A 57 0.48 1.35 6.67
CA PHE A 57 1.17 0.12 6.34
C PHE A 57 0.24 -0.91 5.71
N SER A 58 0.80 -1.75 4.82
CA SER A 58 0.09 -2.89 4.23
C SER A 58 -0.37 -3.88 5.29
N THR A 59 -1.33 -4.73 4.93
CA THR A 59 -1.64 -5.92 5.74
C THR A 59 -0.38 -6.76 5.94
N PRO A 60 -0.18 -7.32 7.14
CA PRO A 60 0.99 -8.11 7.43
C PRO A 60 1.07 -9.34 6.53
N ILE A 61 2.23 -9.58 5.98
CA ILE A 61 2.56 -10.80 5.24
C ILE A 61 3.48 -11.61 6.13
N SER A 62 3.16 -12.89 6.33
CA SER A 62 4.04 -13.79 7.06
C SER A 62 5.45 -13.71 6.46
N SER A 63 6.40 -13.25 7.25
CA SER A 63 7.81 -13.33 6.91
C SER A 63 8.24 -14.79 7.08
N ASN A 64 7.71 -15.68 6.21
CA ASN A 64 8.28 -17.01 6.16
C ASN A 64 9.79 -16.85 6.13
N LYS A 65 10.44 -17.28 7.18
CA LYS A 65 11.88 -17.43 7.26
C LYS A 65 12.34 -18.33 6.10
N ASN A 66 12.35 -17.80 4.90
CA ASN A 66 13.39 -18.21 4.01
C ASN A 66 14.67 -17.65 4.67
N THR A 67 15.09 -18.31 5.73
CA THR A 67 16.48 -18.32 6.09
C THR A 67 17.20 -18.48 4.77
N PHE A 68 17.78 -17.39 4.29
CA PHE A 68 18.78 -17.45 3.26
C PHE A 68 19.91 -18.29 3.87
N THR A 69 19.74 -19.61 3.82
CA THR A 69 20.89 -20.48 3.83
C THR A 69 21.63 -20.07 2.58
N GLU A 70 22.68 -19.31 2.75
CA GLU A 70 23.63 -18.97 1.69
C GLU A 70 24.20 -20.28 1.15
N LYS A 71 23.42 -20.95 0.28
CA LYS A 71 23.97 -21.97 -0.60
C LYS A 71 24.98 -21.23 -1.44
N LYS A 72 26.28 -21.61 -1.32
CA LYS A 72 27.36 -21.11 -2.17
C LYS A 72 26.88 -21.09 -3.62
N GLN A 73 26.46 -19.93 -4.08
CA GLN A 73 25.96 -19.76 -5.45
C GLN A 73 27.17 -19.49 -6.35
N ASN A 74 27.16 -20.11 -7.54
CA ASN A 74 28.18 -19.85 -8.54
C ASN A 74 28.27 -18.32 -8.81
N PRO A 75 29.46 -17.70 -8.77
CA PRO A 75 29.64 -16.25 -8.93
C PRO A 75 28.95 -15.65 -10.15
N LYS A 76 28.99 -16.34 -11.30
CA LYS A 76 28.28 -15.91 -12.53
C LYS A 76 26.75 -15.88 -12.37
N ARG A 77 26.19 -16.82 -11.61
CA ARG A 77 24.75 -16.86 -11.33
C ARG A 77 24.35 -15.75 -10.35
N LEU A 78 25.21 -15.46 -9.38
CA LEU A 78 25.03 -14.35 -8.43
C LEU A 78 25.08 -13.00 -9.16
N GLN A 79 26.05 -12.78 -10.04
CA GLN A 79 26.11 -11.57 -10.87
C GLN A 79 24.85 -11.34 -11.71
N ARG A 80 24.34 -12.39 -12.39
CA ARG A 80 23.09 -12.29 -13.17
C ARG A 80 21.87 -12.00 -12.28
N LYS A 81 21.87 -12.54 -11.06
CA LYS A 81 20.81 -12.29 -10.08
C LYS A 81 20.87 -10.85 -9.60
N ILE A 82 22.05 -10.36 -9.24
CA ILE A 82 22.28 -8.97 -8.85
C ILE A 82 21.90 -8.00 -9.98
N GLN A 83 22.29 -8.28 -11.23
CA GLN A 83 21.89 -7.46 -12.37
C GLN A 83 20.36 -7.43 -12.57
N LYS A 84 19.67 -8.54 -12.37
CA LYS A 84 18.20 -8.56 -12.41
C LYS A 84 17.58 -7.81 -11.25
N GLU A 85 18.14 -7.91 -10.06
CA GLU A 85 17.64 -7.23 -8.85
C GLU A 85 17.92 -5.72 -8.89
N THR A 86 19.06 -5.31 -9.46
CA THR A 86 19.37 -3.88 -9.66
C THR A 86 18.63 -3.26 -10.85
N ALA A 87 18.26 -4.05 -11.85
CA ALA A 87 17.37 -3.59 -12.93
C ALA A 87 15.90 -3.42 -12.48
N THR A 88 15.49 -4.07 -11.41
CA THR A 88 14.19 -3.83 -10.76
C THR A 88 14.38 -2.78 -9.68
N ASN A 89 13.97 -1.58 -9.94
CA ASN A 89 13.83 -0.35 -9.14
C ASN A 89 14.19 -0.39 -7.62
N GLY A 90 15.22 -1.08 -7.18
CA GLY A 90 15.71 -1.07 -5.78
C GLY A 90 14.75 -1.59 -4.70
N ILE A 91 13.54 -1.96 -5.07
CA ILE A 91 12.51 -2.47 -4.16
C ILE A 91 12.59 -4.01 -4.14
N GLY A 92 12.70 -4.60 -2.96
CA GLY A 92 12.68 -6.06 -2.81
C GLY A 92 11.37 -6.68 -3.32
N THR A 93 11.43 -7.91 -3.85
CA THR A 93 10.26 -8.62 -4.41
C THR A 93 9.11 -8.76 -3.42
N LYS A 94 9.39 -8.96 -2.12
CA LYS A 94 8.38 -9.02 -1.06
C LYS A 94 7.66 -7.68 -0.88
N ALA A 95 8.39 -6.57 -0.92
CA ALA A 95 7.81 -5.23 -0.84
C ALA A 95 6.90 -4.95 -2.04
N GLN A 96 7.29 -5.33 -3.25
CA GLN A 96 6.47 -5.20 -4.44
C GLN A 96 5.17 -6.00 -4.33
N ILE A 97 5.23 -7.23 -3.84
CA ILE A 97 4.05 -8.08 -3.62
C ILE A 97 3.13 -7.44 -2.58
N ALA A 98 3.66 -6.95 -1.46
CA ALA A 98 2.89 -6.31 -0.40
C ALA A 98 2.16 -5.06 -0.91
N ILE A 99 2.85 -4.19 -1.64
CA ILE A 99 2.27 -2.98 -2.23
C ILE A 99 1.17 -3.34 -3.26
N LYS A 100 1.40 -4.36 -4.08
CA LYS A 100 0.41 -4.82 -5.05
C LYS A 100 -0.86 -5.33 -4.37
N LEU A 101 -0.72 -6.17 -3.34
CA LEU A 101 -1.86 -6.67 -2.56
C LEU A 101 -2.63 -5.54 -1.88
N GLN A 102 -1.94 -4.57 -1.27
CA GLN A 102 -2.57 -3.39 -0.67
C GLN A 102 -3.39 -2.61 -1.71
N HIS A 103 -2.84 -2.40 -2.90
CA HIS A 103 -3.52 -1.70 -3.98
C HIS A 103 -4.74 -2.47 -4.51
N GLU A 104 -4.66 -3.80 -4.60
CA GLU A 104 -5.79 -4.64 -4.99
C GLU A 104 -6.90 -4.61 -3.94
N GLN A 105 -6.55 -4.69 -2.66
CA GLN A 105 -7.51 -4.56 -1.55
C GLN A 105 -8.22 -3.20 -1.57
N GLY A 106 -7.47 -2.11 -1.73
CA GLY A 106 -8.05 -0.77 -1.84
C GLY A 106 -9.01 -0.62 -3.02
N LYS A 107 -8.72 -1.24 -4.17
CA LYS A 107 -9.64 -1.27 -5.32
C LYS A 107 -10.95 -2.01 -5.01
N VAL A 108 -10.87 -3.13 -4.32
CA VAL A 108 -12.06 -3.92 -3.95
C VAL A 108 -12.93 -3.14 -2.96
N GLU A 109 -12.32 -2.53 -1.95
CA GLU A 109 -13.05 -1.71 -0.97
C GLU A 109 -13.70 -0.49 -1.63
N HIS A 110 -12.99 0.19 -2.53
CA HIS A 110 -13.54 1.33 -3.24
C HIS A 110 -14.73 0.95 -4.12
N LYS A 111 -14.66 -0.21 -4.79
CA LYS A 111 -15.80 -0.74 -5.56
C LYS A 111 -17.00 -1.09 -4.69
N LYS A 112 -16.78 -1.68 -3.50
CA LYS A 112 -17.85 -1.98 -2.55
C LYS A 112 -18.54 -0.71 -2.08
N LYS A 113 -17.78 0.30 -1.61
CA LYS A 113 -18.33 1.59 -1.18
C LYS A 113 -19.14 2.27 -2.28
N SER A 114 -18.59 2.35 -3.49
CA SER A 114 -19.30 2.96 -4.63
C SER A 114 -20.60 2.22 -4.99
N LYS A 115 -20.65 0.90 -4.81
CA LYS A 115 -21.88 0.12 -5.03
C LYS A 115 -22.90 0.39 -3.94
N GLU A 116 -22.50 0.39 -2.68
CA GLU A 116 -23.34 0.69 -1.53
C GLU A 116 -23.94 2.09 -1.60
N GLU A 117 -23.13 3.09 -1.97
CA GLU A 117 -23.60 4.48 -2.15
C GLU A 117 -24.66 4.56 -3.25
N LYS A 118 -24.45 3.90 -4.39
CA LYS A 118 -25.45 3.86 -5.47
C LYS A 118 -26.76 3.18 -5.05
N GLU A 119 -26.66 2.08 -4.32
CA GLU A 119 -27.85 1.37 -3.81
C GLU A 119 -28.63 2.24 -2.81
N GLN A 120 -27.93 2.97 -1.94
CA GLN A 120 -28.56 3.92 -1.02
C GLN A 120 -29.24 5.08 -1.76
N GLU A 121 -28.58 5.65 -2.78
CA GLU A 121 -29.18 6.70 -3.61
C GLU A 121 -30.44 6.21 -4.35
N GLU A 122 -30.41 5.00 -4.89
CA GLU A 122 -31.59 4.41 -5.56
C GLU A 122 -32.75 4.18 -4.58
N GLN A 123 -32.46 3.66 -3.41
CA GLN A 123 -33.46 3.48 -2.35
C GLN A 123 -34.06 4.82 -1.92
N MET A 124 -33.23 5.84 -1.74
CA MET A 124 -33.70 7.17 -1.40
C MET A 124 -34.58 7.77 -2.51
N LYS A 125 -34.20 7.63 -3.78
CA LYS A 125 -35.02 8.06 -4.93
C LYS A 125 -36.38 7.34 -4.98
N LEU A 126 -36.40 6.04 -4.71
CA LEU A 126 -37.63 5.26 -4.64
C LEU A 126 -38.54 5.69 -3.49
N TYR A 127 -37.95 5.92 -2.31
CA TYR A 127 -38.65 6.44 -1.14
C TYR A 127 -39.29 7.80 -1.41
N LEU A 128 -38.55 8.73 -2.00
CA LEU A 128 -39.06 10.05 -2.36
C LEU A 128 -40.18 9.99 -3.41
N LYS A 129 -40.06 9.08 -4.42
CA LYS A 129 -41.15 8.84 -5.39
C LYS A 129 -42.42 8.30 -4.73
N ARG A 130 -42.28 7.37 -3.79
CA ARG A 130 -43.44 6.84 -3.04
C ARG A 130 -44.10 7.92 -2.18
N LYS A 131 -43.29 8.71 -1.47
CA LYS A 131 -43.78 9.81 -0.65
C LYS A 131 -44.57 10.84 -1.48
N LYS A 132 -44.03 11.28 -2.62
CA LYS A 132 -44.71 12.18 -3.56
C LYS A 132 -46.03 11.60 -4.09
N LYS A 133 -46.12 10.29 -4.35
CA LYS A 133 -47.38 9.64 -4.75
C LYS A 133 -48.40 9.70 -3.62
N LEU A 134 -48.01 9.38 -2.40
CA LEU A 134 -48.92 9.42 -1.23
C LEU A 134 -49.41 10.84 -0.94
N GLU A 135 -48.57 11.85 -1.09
CA GLU A 135 -48.97 13.26 -0.91
C GLU A 135 -49.97 13.71 -1.98
N LYS A 136 -49.82 13.28 -3.24
CA LYS A 136 -50.80 13.56 -4.30
C LYS A 136 -52.16 12.94 -4.03
N HIS A 137 -52.23 11.78 -3.38
CA HIS A 137 -53.50 11.12 -3.04
C HIS A 137 -54.15 11.65 -1.75
N LYS A 138 -53.43 12.41 -0.92
CA LYS A 138 -54.00 13.07 0.29
C LYS A 138 -54.66 14.42 -0.03
N GLY A 139 -54.56 14.92 -1.23
CA GLY A 139 -55.07 16.23 -1.65
C GLY A 139 -56.43 16.18 -2.39
N HIS A 140 -57.16 15.05 -2.34
CA HIS A 140 -58.56 14.92 -2.85
C HIS A 140 -59.45 14.43 -1.76
#